data_ae3d6f34f4bcc5c0dc31771f95d296fc
#
_entry.id   ae3d6f34f4bcc5c0dc31771f95d296fc
#
_cell.length_a   1.000
_cell.length_b   1.000
_cell.length_c   1.000
_cell.angle_alpha   90.00
_cell.angle_beta   90.00
_cell.angle_gamma   90.00
#
_symmetry.space_group_name_H-M   'P 1'
#
loop_
_entity.id
_entity.type
_entity.pdbx_description
1 polymer ?
#
loop_
_entity_poly.entity_id
_entity_poly.type
_entity_poly.pdbx_seq_one_letter_code
_entity_poly.pdbx_strand_id
1 'polypeptide(L)'
;IISTLTNYFDSLQTEVTFAEDANDEKDSRSKALWTVNYLRDCGWLDIESEKNYQFNVVLREYAIPFIRTMIETIKSEETEYQGLISQIHAILQNDELYAKPYEYILKNVAANTEQLISSLKKLSISIKRHIDKQTQKLEWTEVLDLFNVYQEEIVSKSYMRLKTSENISRFRISITKNLDRLSEDTEILKKLTSGYMEIEQEKDEETVREKVLSMINDVKSSFFNLDKIIAEIDRKHRFYITNAVSRAKFVLSSDTNQEGKINQILRYLAEDEKDIAEAKTVNL
;
A
#
# COMPACT_ATOMS: atom_id res chain seq x y z
N ILE A 1 7.53 16.57 23.16
CA ILE A 1 8.13 15.28 22.70
C ILE A 1 8.41 14.36 23.87
N ILE A 2 9.19 14.78 24.91
CA ILE A 2 9.51 13.91 26.05
C ILE A 2 8.23 13.50 26.78
N SER A 3 7.31 14.40 27.08
CA SER A 3 6.02 14.06 27.71
C SER A 3 5.17 13.08 26.85
N THR A 4 5.19 13.26 25.56
CA THR A 4 4.47 12.36 24.63
C THR A 4 5.07 10.97 24.62
N LEU A 5 6.42 10.86 24.61
CA LEU A 5 7.13 9.59 24.70
C LEU A 5 6.95 8.95 26.09
N THR A 6 6.94 9.72 27.17
CA THR A 6 6.63 9.22 28.51
C THR A 6 5.25 8.58 28.55
N ASN A 7 4.22 9.29 28.08
CA ASN A 7 2.86 8.76 28.03
C ASN A 7 2.76 7.50 27.14
N TYR A 8 3.52 7.46 26.05
CA TYR A 8 3.61 6.28 25.20
C TYR A 8 4.19 5.08 25.95
N PHE A 9 5.33 5.26 26.65
CA PHE A 9 5.92 4.19 27.44
C PHE A 9 5.05 3.75 28.62
N ASP A 10 4.30 4.68 29.24
CA ASP A 10 3.30 4.35 30.26
C ASP A 10 2.12 3.52 29.72
N SER A 11 1.78 3.70 28.44
CA SER A 11 0.67 2.98 27.78
C SER A 11 1.08 1.58 27.28
N LEU A 12 2.37 1.27 27.20
CA LEU A 12 2.83 -0.05 26.74
C LEU A 12 2.62 -1.09 27.82
N GLN A 13 1.83 -2.12 27.50
CA GLN A 13 1.59 -3.27 28.39
C GLN A 13 2.80 -4.24 28.46
N THR A 14 3.81 -4.05 27.57
CA THR A 14 4.98 -4.90 27.47
C THR A 14 6.21 -4.11 27.92
N GLU A 15 7.01 -4.69 28.80
CA GLU A 15 8.30 -4.08 29.18
C GLU A 15 9.22 -3.97 27.95
N VAL A 16 9.59 -2.74 27.62
CA VAL A 16 10.63 -2.48 26.62
C VAL A 16 11.96 -2.47 27.32
N THR A 17 12.76 -3.51 27.10
CA THR A 17 14.15 -3.60 27.57
C THR A 17 15.09 -3.06 26.48
N PHE A 18 15.96 -2.12 26.85
CA PHE A 18 17.00 -1.61 25.97
C PHE A 18 18.29 -2.46 26.16
N ALA A 19 18.82 -3.01 25.07
CA ALA A 19 19.85 -4.06 25.08
C ALA A 19 21.21 -3.66 25.68
N GLU A 20 21.46 -2.38 25.98
CA GLU A 20 22.79 -1.91 26.42
C GLU A 20 22.89 -1.51 27.89
N ASP A 21 21.80 -1.46 28.65
CA ASP A 21 21.85 -1.10 30.07
C ASP A 21 20.89 -2.01 30.88
N ALA A 22 21.48 -3.00 31.52
CA ALA A 22 20.79 -3.98 32.38
C ALA A 22 20.26 -3.43 33.70
N ASN A 23 19.82 -2.19 33.78
CA ASN A 23 19.10 -1.65 34.92
C ASN A 23 17.62 -1.51 34.59
N ASP A 24 16.85 -2.54 34.92
CA ASP A 24 15.46 -2.77 34.62
C ASP A 24 14.43 -1.84 35.31
N GLU A 25 14.86 -0.82 36.02
CA GLU A 25 13.98 0.08 36.79
C GLU A 25 13.93 1.53 36.26
N LYS A 26 14.21 1.76 34.99
CA LYS A 26 14.05 3.12 34.46
C LYS A 26 12.56 3.45 34.29
N ASP A 27 12.12 4.51 34.96
CA ASP A 27 10.77 5.07 34.78
C ASP A 27 10.54 5.49 33.29
N SER A 28 9.31 5.61 32.88
CA SER A 28 8.92 5.95 31.49
C SER A 28 9.54 7.26 31.00
N ARG A 29 9.81 8.22 31.90
CA ARG A 29 10.48 9.46 31.58
C ARG A 29 11.97 9.25 31.26
N SER A 30 12.64 8.43 32.02
CA SER A 30 14.04 8.03 31.76
C SER A 30 14.17 7.28 30.45
N LYS A 31 13.23 6.40 30.13
CA LYS A 31 13.13 5.71 28.83
C LYS A 31 12.95 6.69 27.68
N ALA A 32 12.09 7.70 27.85
CA ALA A 32 11.85 8.76 26.86
C ALA A 32 13.12 9.60 26.61
N LEU A 33 13.81 10.01 27.66
CA LEU A 33 15.06 10.77 27.57
C LEU A 33 16.18 9.96 26.91
N TRP A 34 16.32 8.70 27.28
CA TRP A 34 17.29 7.79 26.67
C TRP A 34 17.01 7.65 25.15
N THR A 35 15.76 7.44 24.76
CA THR A 35 15.36 7.32 23.35
C THR A 35 15.75 8.55 22.54
N VAL A 36 15.46 9.76 23.06
CA VAL A 36 15.81 11.01 22.37
C VAL A 36 17.34 11.16 22.24
N ASN A 37 18.09 10.86 23.29
CA ASN A 37 19.55 10.92 23.26
C ASN A 37 20.14 9.89 22.28
N TYR A 38 19.64 8.65 22.31
CA TYR A 38 20.07 7.60 21.40
C TYR A 38 19.83 7.97 19.93
N LEU A 39 18.64 8.49 19.61
CA LEU A 39 18.32 8.95 18.23
C LEU A 39 19.21 10.14 17.81
N ARG A 40 19.57 11.04 18.76
CA ARG A 40 20.54 12.12 18.50
C ARG A 40 21.92 11.52 18.19
N ASP A 41 22.40 10.60 19.02
CA ASP A 41 23.73 10.01 18.89
C ASP A 41 23.84 9.13 17.62
N CYS A 42 22.74 8.50 17.21
CA CYS A 42 22.60 7.83 15.90
C CYS A 42 22.44 8.81 14.71
N GLY A 43 22.34 10.10 14.98
CA GLY A 43 22.26 11.13 13.94
C GLY A 43 20.88 11.32 13.32
N TRP A 44 19.80 10.81 13.89
CA TRP A 44 18.43 10.97 13.36
C TRP A 44 17.81 12.33 13.67
N LEU A 45 18.26 12.95 14.77
CA LEU A 45 17.76 14.25 15.21
C LEU A 45 18.88 15.09 15.83
N ASP A 46 18.63 16.38 15.95
CA ASP A 46 19.43 17.35 16.67
C ASP A 46 18.59 18.00 17.79
N ILE A 47 19.27 18.50 18.83
CA ILE A 47 18.64 19.23 19.93
C ILE A 47 19.14 20.67 19.85
N GLU A 48 18.25 21.58 19.50
CA GLU A 48 18.53 23.01 19.41
C GLU A 48 18.06 23.71 20.68
N SER A 49 18.90 24.59 21.25
CA SER A 49 18.51 25.40 22.40
C SER A 49 18.02 26.79 21.93
N GLU A 50 16.82 27.14 22.30
CA GLU A 50 16.30 28.51 22.12
C GLU A 50 16.65 29.43 23.30
N LYS A 51 16.53 30.77 23.08
CA LYS A 51 16.93 31.82 24.02
C LYS A 51 16.27 31.77 25.41
N ASN A 52 15.28 30.89 25.64
CA ASN A 52 14.53 30.73 26.88
C ASN A 52 14.74 29.40 27.60
N TYR A 53 15.88 28.74 27.42
CA TYR A 53 16.13 27.38 27.97
C TYR A 53 15.13 26.32 27.47
N GLN A 54 14.46 26.59 26.36
CA GLN A 54 13.64 25.57 25.68
C GLN A 54 14.52 24.80 24.71
N PHE A 55 14.40 23.49 24.74
CA PHE A 55 15.10 22.61 23.83
C PHE A 55 14.10 22.09 22.79
N ASN A 56 14.39 22.34 21.53
CA ASN A 56 13.64 21.84 20.41
C ASN A 56 14.36 20.62 19.83
N VAL A 57 13.58 19.57 19.54
CA VAL A 57 14.08 18.40 18.83
C VAL A 57 13.75 18.58 17.35
N VAL A 58 14.79 18.60 16.52
CA VAL A 58 14.68 18.79 15.06
C VAL A 58 15.14 17.52 14.37
N LEU A 59 14.29 16.99 13.48
CA LEU A 59 14.68 15.85 12.66
C LEU A 59 15.64 16.32 11.56
N ARG A 60 16.70 15.54 11.30
CA ARG A 60 17.58 15.81 10.17
C ARG A 60 16.87 15.55 8.84
N GLU A 61 17.21 16.32 7.81
CA GLU A 61 16.52 16.26 6.50
C GLU A 61 16.44 14.83 5.93
N TYR A 62 17.50 14.07 6.02
CA TYR A 62 17.53 12.69 5.53
C TYR A 62 16.70 11.72 6.38
N ALA A 63 16.46 12.01 7.66
CA ALA A 63 15.65 11.16 8.54
C ALA A 63 14.15 11.26 8.20
N ILE A 64 13.70 12.42 7.73
CA ILE A 64 12.29 12.68 7.43
C ILE A 64 11.70 11.68 6.41
N PRO A 65 12.30 11.43 5.23
CA PRO A 65 11.76 10.47 4.27
C PRO A 65 11.77 9.03 4.81
N PHE A 66 12.78 8.64 5.59
CA PHE A 66 12.81 7.31 6.21
C PHE A 66 11.66 7.12 7.21
N ILE A 67 11.48 8.09 8.13
CA ILE A 67 10.39 8.06 9.12
C ILE A 67 9.03 8.06 8.42
N ARG A 68 8.85 8.87 7.37
CA ARG A 68 7.62 8.89 6.58
C ARG A 68 7.34 7.53 5.96
N THR A 69 8.34 6.92 5.33
CA THR A 69 8.21 5.58 4.74
C THR A 69 7.87 4.51 5.78
N MET A 70 8.47 4.58 6.98
CA MET A 70 8.12 3.68 8.09
C MET A 70 6.67 3.87 8.52
N ILE A 71 6.21 5.11 8.70
CA ILE A 71 4.82 5.44 9.07
C ILE A 71 3.84 4.94 7.99
N GLU A 72 4.13 5.18 6.72
CA GLU A 72 3.33 4.70 5.59
C GLU A 72 3.29 3.17 5.50
N THR A 73 4.37 2.51 5.91
CA THR A 73 4.44 1.04 5.95
C THR A 73 3.61 0.45 7.10
N ILE A 74 3.55 1.15 8.24
CA ILE A 74 2.78 0.74 9.42
C ILE A 74 1.30 1.08 9.27
N LYS A 75 1.00 2.27 8.73
CA LYS A 75 -0.38 2.63 8.37
C LYS A 75 -0.74 1.83 7.13
N SER A 76 -1.61 0.84 7.28
CA SER A 76 -2.33 0.27 6.14
C SER A 76 -3.27 1.35 5.60
N GLU A 77 -2.75 2.25 4.74
CA GLU A 77 -3.59 3.22 4.07
C GLU A 77 -4.62 2.48 3.22
N GLU A 78 -5.86 2.91 3.36
CA GLU A 78 -6.95 2.47 2.51
C GLU A 78 -6.62 2.85 1.08
N THR A 79 -6.20 1.89 0.27
CA THR A 79 -5.76 2.15 -1.10
C THR A 79 -6.97 2.32 -2.00
N GLU A 80 -7.17 3.51 -2.54
CA GLU A 80 -8.18 3.79 -3.55
C GLU A 80 -7.69 3.44 -4.95
N TYR A 81 -7.71 2.16 -5.31
CA TYR A 81 -7.35 1.71 -6.67
C TYR A 81 -8.20 2.41 -7.75
N GLN A 82 -9.48 2.61 -7.47
CA GLN A 82 -10.44 3.25 -8.37
C GLN A 82 -10.10 4.72 -8.60
N GLY A 83 -9.70 5.44 -7.55
CA GLY A 83 -9.30 6.84 -7.65
C GLY A 83 -8.09 7.02 -8.56
N LEU A 84 -7.06 6.18 -8.43
CA LEU A 84 -5.87 6.24 -9.27
C LEU A 84 -6.18 5.97 -10.76
N ILE A 85 -7.01 4.96 -11.05
CA ILE A 85 -7.39 4.64 -12.43
C ILE A 85 -8.23 5.74 -13.05
N SER A 86 -9.19 6.28 -12.30
CA SER A 86 -10.02 7.40 -12.75
C SER A 86 -9.20 8.66 -13.01
N GLN A 87 -8.19 8.94 -12.16
CA GLN A 87 -7.26 10.05 -12.35
C GLN A 87 -6.42 9.87 -13.62
N ILE A 88 -5.84 8.69 -13.85
CA ILE A 88 -5.07 8.38 -15.06
C ILE A 88 -5.96 8.60 -16.30
N HIS A 89 -7.18 8.07 -16.27
CA HIS A 89 -8.12 8.22 -17.37
C HIS A 89 -8.49 9.69 -17.63
N ALA A 90 -8.82 10.44 -16.57
CA ALA A 90 -9.18 11.86 -16.67
C ALA A 90 -8.03 12.71 -17.20
N ILE A 91 -6.80 12.47 -16.75
CA ILE A 91 -5.59 13.16 -17.23
C ILE A 91 -5.41 12.91 -18.73
N LEU A 92 -5.53 11.67 -19.19
CA LEU A 92 -5.34 11.30 -20.59
C LEU A 92 -6.44 11.81 -21.52
N GLN A 93 -7.64 12.12 -21.00
CA GLN A 93 -8.75 12.65 -21.79
C GLN A 93 -8.84 14.18 -21.82
N ASN A 94 -8.09 14.87 -20.99
CA ASN A 94 -8.16 16.32 -20.91
C ASN A 94 -7.26 16.97 -21.98
N ASP A 95 -7.88 17.46 -23.05
CA ASP A 95 -7.17 18.08 -24.17
C ASP A 95 -6.40 19.37 -23.77
N GLU A 96 -6.80 20.07 -22.71
CA GLU A 96 -6.08 21.27 -22.24
C GLU A 96 -4.68 20.91 -21.73
N LEU A 97 -4.51 19.73 -21.15
CA LEU A 97 -3.23 19.27 -20.63
C LEU A 97 -2.19 18.96 -21.74
N TYR A 98 -2.65 18.77 -22.98
CA TYR A 98 -1.76 18.55 -24.13
C TYR A 98 -0.99 19.81 -24.56
N ALA A 99 -1.23 20.95 -23.92
CA ALA A 99 -0.38 22.12 -24.06
C ALA A 99 1.05 21.85 -23.56
N LYS A 100 1.20 21.14 -22.43
CA LYS A 100 2.48 20.69 -21.84
C LYS A 100 2.40 19.19 -21.45
N PRO A 101 2.42 18.29 -22.46
CA PRO A 101 2.05 16.89 -22.23
C PRO A 101 3.04 16.11 -21.36
N TYR A 102 4.31 16.51 -21.30
CA TYR A 102 5.27 15.85 -20.40
C TYR A 102 4.94 16.15 -18.93
N GLU A 103 4.83 17.43 -18.58
CA GLU A 103 4.61 17.89 -17.21
C GLU A 103 3.27 17.45 -16.66
N TYR A 104 2.20 17.63 -17.44
CA TYR A 104 0.83 17.44 -16.96
C TYR A 104 0.26 16.05 -17.24
N ILE A 105 0.72 15.38 -18.29
CA ILE A 105 0.19 14.05 -18.65
C ILE A 105 1.18 12.95 -18.29
N LEU A 106 2.30 12.82 -19.03
CA LEU A 106 3.14 11.63 -18.95
C LEU A 106 3.75 11.40 -17.56
N LYS A 107 4.27 12.44 -16.93
CA LYS A 107 4.87 12.38 -15.59
C LYS A 107 3.84 11.95 -14.53
N ASN A 108 2.63 12.51 -14.56
CA ASN A 108 1.56 12.19 -13.62
C ASN A 108 0.96 10.79 -13.90
N VAL A 109 0.76 10.43 -15.15
CA VAL A 109 0.25 9.11 -15.54
C VAL A 109 1.24 8.02 -15.14
N ALA A 110 2.53 8.22 -15.37
CA ALA A 110 3.58 7.27 -14.96
C ALA A 110 3.60 7.10 -13.43
N ALA A 111 3.62 8.20 -12.67
CA ALA A 111 3.62 8.18 -11.20
C ALA A 111 2.38 7.49 -10.63
N ASN A 112 1.17 7.82 -11.11
CA ASN A 112 -0.08 7.20 -10.67
C ASN A 112 -0.13 5.70 -11.02
N THR A 113 0.43 5.31 -12.18
CA THR A 113 0.51 3.90 -12.59
C THR A 113 1.47 3.13 -11.68
N GLU A 114 2.63 3.69 -11.37
CA GLU A 114 3.58 3.08 -10.45
C GLU A 114 2.96 2.91 -9.05
N GLN A 115 2.25 3.92 -8.55
CA GLN A 115 1.54 3.86 -7.28
C GLN A 115 0.46 2.77 -7.29
N LEU A 116 -0.33 2.65 -8.37
CA LEU A 116 -1.33 1.60 -8.54
C LEU A 116 -0.70 0.20 -8.48
N ILE A 117 0.34 -0.04 -9.26
CA ILE A 117 1.04 -1.34 -9.31
C ILE A 117 1.68 -1.66 -7.96
N SER A 118 2.34 -0.68 -7.32
CA SER A 118 2.93 -0.83 -5.99
C SER A 118 1.88 -1.23 -4.95
N SER A 119 0.73 -0.58 -4.96
CA SER A 119 -0.38 -0.86 -4.05
C SER A 119 -0.96 -2.26 -4.23
N LEU A 120 -1.13 -2.71 -5.48
CA LEU A 120 -1.56 -4.08 -5.78
C LEU A 120 -0.53 -5.13 -5.35
N LYS A 121 0.76 -4.86 -5.56
CA LYS A 121 1.84 -5.73 -5.08
C LYS A 121 1.87 -5.79 -3.54
N LYS A 122 1.69 -4.66 -2.85
CA LYS A 122 1.58 -4.61 -1.38
C LYS A 122 0.43 -5.50 -0.89
N LEU A 123 -0.75 -5.41 -1.51
CA LEU A 123 -1.89 -6.26 -1.18
C LEU A 123 -1.56 -7.75 -1.37
N SER A 124 -0.96 -8.11 -2.52
CA SER A 124 -0.54 -9.48 -2.80
C SER A 124 0.45 -10.05 -1.76
N ILE A 125 1.40 -9.22 -1.30
CA ILE A 125 2.39 -9.58 -0.26
C ILE A 125 1.69 -9.70 1.10
N SER A 126 0.76 -8.80 1.41
CA SER A 126 0.02 -8.83 2.67
C SER A 126 -0.81 -10.09 2.81
N ILE A 127 -1.53 -10.50 1.76
CA ILE A 127 -2.26 -11.78 1.73
C ILE A 127 -1.30 -12.96 1.94
N LYS A 128 -0.14 -12.97 1.26
CA LYS A 128 0.87 -14.02 1.45
C LYS A 128 1.32 -14.12 2.90
N ARG A 129 1.59 -12.98 3.57
CA ARG A 129 1.98 -12.95 4.98
C ARG A 129 0.92 -13.58 5.89
N HIS A 130 -0.37 -13.35 5.62
CA HIS A 130 -1.45 -13.99 6.37
C HIS A 130 -1.53 -15.50 6.09
N ILE A 131 -1.27 -15.94 4.84
CA ILE A 131 -1.15 -17.37 4.53
C ILE A 131 -0.02 -18.01 5.35
N ASP A 132 1.17 -17.38 5.38
CA ASP A 132 2.33 -17.88 6.11
C ASP A 132 2.06 -17.97 7.62
N LYS A 133 1.37 -16.98 8.20
CA LYS A 133 0.95 -17.01 9.62
C LYS A 133 -0.01 -18.18 9.92
N GLN A 134 -0.94 -18.48 9.03
CA GLN A 134 -1.85 -19.63 9.20
C GLN A 134 -1.13 -20.95 9.32
N THR A 135 0.02 -21.12 8.65
CA THR A 135 0.76 -22.39 8.66
C THR A 135 1.44 -22.68 9.99
N GLN A 136 1.61 -21.68 10.86
CA GLN A 136 2.38 -21.78 12.10
C GLN A 136 1.53 -22.06 13.34
N LYS A 137 0.20 -21.85 13.30
CA LYS A 137 -0.68 -21.92 14.48
C LYS A 137 -1.66 -23.07 14.40
N LEU A 138 -1.88 -23.74 15.51
CA LEU A 138 -2.62 -25.03 15.59
C LEU A 138 -3.91 -24.95 16.41
N GLU A 139 -4.07 -23.97 17.34
CA GLU A 139 -5.24 -23.88 18.20
C GLU A 139 -6.41 -23.18 17.50
N TRP A 140 -7.64 -23.62 17.83
CA TRP A 140 -8.87 -23.10 17.22
C TRP A 140 -9.08 -21.59 17.42
N THR A 141 -8.85 -21.11 18.64
CA THR A 141 -8.99 -19.69 18.97
C THR A 141 -8.07 -18.84 18.13
N GLU A 142 -6.83 -19.29 17.93
CA GLU A 142 -5.83 -18.63 17.10
C GLU A 142 -6.20 -18.65 15.60
N VAL A 143 -6.83 -19.72 15.11
CA VAL A 143 -7.32 -19.78 13.71
C VAL A 143 -8.44 -18.78 13.49
N LEU A 144 -9.38 -18.66 14.45
CA LEU A 144 -10.48 -17.71 14.38
C LEU A 144 -9.99 -16.27 14.46
N ASP A 145 -9.05 -15.97 15.37
CA ASP A 145 -8.47 -14.64 15.52
C ASP A 145 -7.72 -14.23 14.26
N LEU A 146 -6.92 -15.12 13.66
CA LEU A 146 -6.25 -14.87 12.38
C LEU A 146 -7.23 -14.61 11.25
N PHE A 147 -8.35 -15.33 11.22
CA PHE A 147 -9.40 -15.12 10.23
C PHE A 147 -10.08 -13.76 10.40
N ASN A 148 -10.44 -13.38 11.61
CA ASN A 148 -11.04 -12.07 11.90
C ASN A 148 -10.10 -10.91 11.53
N VAL A 149 -8.83 -11.02 11.92
CA VAL A 149 -7.79 -10.03 11.54
C VAL A 149 -7.65 -9.94 10.03
N TYR A 150 -7.67 -11.07 9.32
CA TYR A 150 -7.59 -11.07 7.85
C TYR A 150 -8.81 -10.40 7.22
N GLN A 151 -10.01 -10.67 7.71
CA GLN A 151 -11.24 -10.04 7.22
C GLN A 151 -11.19 -8.52 7.42
N GLU A 152 -10.78 -8.06 8.59
CA GLU A 152 -10.71 -6.65 8.89
C GLU A 152 -9.60 -5.92 8.13
N GLU A 153 -8.37 -6.46 8.12
CA GLU A 153 -7.20 -5.79 7.55
C GLU A 153 -7.11 -5.92 6.03
N ILE A 154 -7.51 -7.05 5.46
CA ILE A 154 -7.33 -7.33 4.04
C ILE A 154 -8.63 -7.23 3.27
N VAL A 155 -9.66 -8.00 3.67
CA VAL A 155 -10.88 -8.11 2.89
C VAL A 155 -11.63 -6.78 2.87
N SER A 156 -11.99 -6.25 4.04
CA SER A 156 -12.80 -5.04 4.16
C SER A 156 -12.09 -3.78 3.66
N LYS A 157 -10.78 -3.64 3.94
CA LYS A 157 -10.03 -2.42 3.61
C LYS A 157 -9.50 -2.37 2.16
N SER A 158 -9.14 -3.52 1.59
CA SER A 158 -8.39 -3.53 0.33
C SER A 158 -8.97 -4.44 -0.74
N TYR A 159 -9.27 -5.70 -0.41
CA TYR A 159 -9.71 -6.69 -1.39
C TYR A 159 -11.11 -6.40 -1.95
N MET A 160 -12.08 -6.06 -1.11
CA MET A 160 -13.43 -5.69 -1.54
C MET A 160 -13.39 -4.44 -2.43
N ARG A 161 -12.59 -3.43 -2.08
CA ARG A 161 -12.40 -2.24 -2.92
C ARG A 161 -11.80 -2.57 -4.28
N LEU A 162 -10.86 -3.51 -4.35
CA LEU A 162 -10.33 -3.99 -5.61
C LEU A 162 -11.41 -4.68 -6.45
N LYS A 163 -12.30 -5.47 -5.81
CA LYS A 163 -13.37 -6.21 -6.50
C LYS A 163 -14.54 -5.33 -6.93
N THR A 164 -14.89 -4.33 -6.13
CA THR A 164 -15.93 -3.34 -6.49
C THR A 164 -15.44 -2.34 -7.54
N SER A 165 -14.13 -2.25 -7.77
CA SER A 165 -13.56 -1.44 -8.85
C SER A 165 -13.65 -2.13 -10.21
N GLU A 166 -14.84 -2.60 -10.60
CA GLU A 166 -15.10 -3.25 -11.94
C GLU A 166 -14.63 -2.40 -13.13
N ASN A 167 -14.31 -1.16 -12.89
CA ASN A 167 -13.91 -0.19 -13.89
C ASN A 167 -12.47 -0.30 -14.39
N ILE A 168 -11.61 -1.16 -13.79
CA ILE A 168 -10.23 -1.32 -14.28
C ILE A 168 -10.22 -1.74 -15.75
N SER A 169 -10.99 -2.75 -16.10
CA SER A 169 -11.11 -3.26 -17.48
C SER A 169 -11.82 -2.24 -18.39
N ARG A 170 -12.80 -1.51 -17.88
CA ARG A 170 -13.54 -0.49 -18.63
C ARG A 170 -12.65 0.67 -19.08
N PHE A 171 -11.81 1.19 -18.19
CA PHE A 171 -10.94 2.31 -18.51
C PHE A 171 -9.69 1.90 -19.31
N ARG A 172 -9.26 0.64 -19.22
CA ARG A 172 -8.05 0.16 -19.88
C ARG A 172 -8.00 0.43 -21.36
N ILE A 173 -9.09 0.14 -22.09
CA ILE A 173 -9.15 0.35 -23.54
C ILE A 173 -8.94 1.82 -23.88
N SER A 174 -9.63 2.72 -23.15
CA SER A 174 -9.48 4.16 -23.35
C SER A 174 -8.08 4.65 -22.98
N ILE A 175 -7.52 4.19 -21.86
CA ILE A 175 -6.18 4.53 -21.42
C ILE A 175 -5.14 4.09 -22.46
N THR A 176 -5.20 2.84 -22.91
CA THR A 176 -4.26 2.31 -23.92
C THR A 176 -4.35 3.10 -25.22
N LYS A 177 -5.55 3.40 -25.71
CA LYS A 177 -5.75 4.20 -26.92
C LYS A 177 -5.14 5.60 -26.80
N ASN A 178 -5.28 6.25 -25.65
CA ASN A 178 -4.69 7.57 -25.43
C ASN A 178 -3.17 7.51 -25.30
N LEU A 179 -2.62 6.44 -24.71
CA LEU A 179 -1.16 6.21 -24.68
C LEU A 179 -0.60 5.93 -26.09
N ASP A 180 -1.35 5.24 -26.94
CA ASP A 180 -0.98 5.07 -28.36
C ASP A 180 -0.93 6.43 -29.05
N ARG A 181 -1.91 7.30 -28.85
CA ARG A 181 -1.90 8.69 -29.35
C ARG A 181 -0.66 9.47 -28.90
N LEU A 182 -0.22 9.32 -27.64
CA LEU A 182 1.00 10.00 -27.16
C LEU A 182 2.26 9.55 -27.87
N SER A 183 2.34 8.28 -28.32
CA SER A 183 3.52 7.71 -28.97
C SER A 183 3.48 7.84 -30.50
N GLU A 184 2.30 7.89 -31.12
CA GLU A 184 2.11 7.88 -32.57
C GLU A 184 1.98 9.28 -33.16
N ASP A 185 1.44 10.25 -32.40
CA ASP A 185 1.29 11.63 -32.84
C ASP A 185 2.63 12.37 -32.77
N THR A 186 3.17 12.71 -33.92
CA THR A 186 4.49 13.36 -34.06
C THR A 186 4.56 14.70 -33.32
N GLU A 187 3.47 15.50 -33.34
CA GLU A 187 3.44 16.81 -32.70
C GLU A 187 3.41 16.66 -31.17
N ILE A 188 2.64 15.71 -30.67
CA ILE A 188 2.57 15.41 -29.24
C ILE A 188 3.91 14.85 -28.75
N LEU A 189 4.51 13.92 -29.48
CA LEU A 189 5.80 13.33 -29.14
C LEU A 189 6.91 14.38 -29.10
N LYS A 190 6.91 15.33 -30.04
CA LYS A 190 7.86 16.45 -30.05
C LYS A 190 7.70 17.36 -28.82
N LYS A 191 6.44 17.67 -28.44
CA LYS A 191 6.16 18.43 -27.20
C LYS A 191 6.58 17.66 -25.95
N LEU A 192 6.37 16.34 -25.92
CA LEU A 192 6.82 15.47 -24.81
C LEU A 192 8.34 15.50 -24.68
N THR A 193 9.06 15.34 -25.79
CA THR A 193 10.54 15.38 -25.83
C THR A 193 11.06 16.73 -25.36
N SER A 194 10.52 17.82 -25.90
CA SER A 194 10.94 19.19 -25.49
C SER A 194 10.65 19.46 -24.03
N GLY A 195 9.46 19.07 -23.53
CA GLY A 195 9.10 19.24 -22.12
C GLY A 195 9.96 18.40 -21.17
N TYR A 196 10.34 17.20 -21.56
CA TYR A 196 11.30 16.38 -20.81
C TYR A 196 12.67 17.07 -20.72
N MET A 197 13.21 17.53 -21.86
CA MET A 197 14.50 18.23 -21.91
C MET A 197 14.53 19.46 -21.01
N GLU A 198 13.46 20.23 -20.99
CA GLU A 198 13.33 21.44 -20.16
C GLU A 198 13.32 21.11 -18.67
N ILE A 199 12.52 20.13 -18.26
CA ILE A 199 12.30 19.81 -16.83
C ILE A 199 13.45 18.99 -16.25
N GLU A 200 13.93 17.97 -16.97
CA GLU A 200 14.97 17.04 -16.48
C GLU A 200 16.39 17.53 -16.87
N GLN A 201 16.50 18.70 -17.55
CA GLN A 201 17.76 19.33 -17.96
C GLN A 201 18.67 18.42 -18.84
N GLU A 202 18.08 17.54 -19.62
CA GLU A 202 18.77 16.68 -20.56
C GLU A 202 18.92 17.38 -21.91
N LYS A 203 20.05 17.19 -22.62
CA LYS A 203 20.37 17.95 -23.84
C LYS A 203 20.31 17.11 -25.12
N ASP A 204 20.39 15.80 -25.02
CA ASP A 204 20.37 14.91 -26.17
C ASP A 204 18.95 14.52 -26.55
N GLU A 205 18.42 15.11 -27.62
CA GLU A 205 17.06 14.95 -28.10
C GLU A 205 16.75 13.48 -28.47
N GLU A 206 17.68 12.75 -29.08
CA GLU A 206 17.44 11.35 -29.48
C GLU A 206 17.30 10.45 -28.23
N THR A 207 18.24 10.57 -27.30
CA THR A 207 18.17 9.86 -26.01
C THR A 207 16.90 10.19 -25.24
N VAL A 208 16.48 11.47 -25.23
CA VAL A 208 15.25 11.88 -24.55
C VAL A 208 14.02 11.28 -25.21
N ARG A 209 13.99 11.27 -26.56
CA ARG A 209 12.89 10.66 -27.31
C ARG A 209 12.74 9.17 -26.98
N GLU A 210 13.85 8.43 -26.91
CA GLU A 210 13.84 7.02 -26.49
C GLU A 210 13.33 6.85 -25.04
N LYS A 211 13.77 7.70 -24.11
CA LYS A 211 13.30 7.70 -22.73
C LYS A 211 11.79 7.94 -22.63
N VAL A 212 11.27 8.93 -23.35
CA VAL A 212 9.83 9.25 -23.40
C VAL A 212 9.02 8.06 -23.94
N LEU A 213 9.47 7.46 -25.04
CA LEU A 213 8.83 6.27 -25.61
C LEU A 213 8.89 5.09 -24.65
N SER A 214 10.00 4.88 -23.95
CA SER A 214 10.12 3.87 -22.91
C SER A 214 9.13 4.10 -21.77
N MET A 215 9.01 5.32 -21.26
CA MET A 215 8.04 5.66 -20.22
C MET A 215 6.59 5.34 -20.65
N ILE A 216 6.20 5.70 -21.88
CA ILE A 216 4.88 5.38 -22.42
C ILE A 216 4.69 3.85 -22.50
N ASN A 217 5.67 3.11 -22.98
CA ASN A 217 5.63 1.67 -23.08
C ASN A 217 5.58 0.97 -21.71
N ASP A 218 6.27 1.50 -20.69
CA ASP A 218 6.23 0.99 -19.33
C ASP A 218 4.83 1.13 -18.71
N VAL A 219 4.17 2.28 -18.93
CA VAL A 219 2.79 2.49 -18.53
C VAL A 219 1.87 1.50 -19.26
N LYS A 220 1.98 1.37 -20.59
CA LYS A 220 1.17 0.41 -21.39
C LYS A 220 1.36 -1.01 -20.90
N SER A 221 2.60 -1.44 -20.68
CA SER A 221 2.95 -2.77 -20.18
C SER A 221 2.37 -3.02 -18.78
N SER A 222 2.36 -2.00 -17.93
CA SER A 222 1.76 -2.06 -16.60
C SER A 222 0.25 -2.33 -16.69
N PHE A 223 -0.47 -1.60 -17.55
CA PHE A 223 -1.89 -1.83 -17.77
C PHE A 223 -2.20 -3.18 -18.43
N PHE A 224 -1.32 -3.66 -19.31
CA PHE A 224 -1.45 -5.01 -19.90
C PHE A 224 -1.29 -6.12 -18.86
N ASN A 225 -0.41 -5.92 -17.86
CA ASN A 225 -0.13 -6.91 -16.83
C ASN A 225 -1.06 -6.83 -15.61
N LEU A 226 -1.93 -5.81 -15.52
CA LEU A 226 -2.85 -5.63 -14.38
C LEU A 226 -3.70 -6.87 -14.11
N ASP A 227 -4.28 -7.48 -15.14
CA ASP A 227 -5.14 -8.67 -14.98
C ASP A 227 -4.39 -9.84 -14.35
N LYS A 228 -3.09 -9.99 -14.67
CA LYS A 228 -2.25 -11.05 -14.08
C LYS A 228 -2.03 -10.81 -12.59
N ILE A 229 -1.79 -9.55 -12.20
CA ILE A 229 -1.60 -9.17 -10.80
C ILE A 229 -2.89 -9.39 -10.01
N ILE A 230 -4.03 -8.97 -10.55
CA ILE A 230 -5.35 -9.15 -9.93
C ILE A 230 -5.69 -10.64 -9.81
N ALA A 231 -5.48 -11.44 -10.86
CA ALA A 231 -5.70 -12.87 -10.82
C ALA A 231 -4.82 -13.59 -9.78
N GLU A 232 -3.58 -13.12 -9.58
CA GLU A 232 -2.69 -13.64 -8.54
C GLU A 232 -3.19 -13.28 -7.13
N ILE A 233 -3.70 -12.06 -6.93
CA ILE A 233 -4.34 -11.63 -5.69
C ILE A 233 -5.54 -12.51 -5.38
N ASP A 234 -6.43 -12.71 -6.37
CA ASP A 234 -7.62 -13.58 -6.25
C ASP A 234 -7.26 -15.03 -5.91
N ARG A 235 -6.21 -15.54 -6.55
CA ARG A 235 -5.71 -16.89 -6.27
C ARG A 235 -5.23 -17.04 -4.84
N LYS A 236 -4.46 -16.08 -4.34
CA LYS A 236 -3.95 -16.06 -2.97
C LYS A 236 -5.08 -15.89 -1.95
N HIS A 237 -6.04 -15.01 -2.22
CA HIS A 237 -7.20 -14.84 -1.36
C HIS A 237 -8.00 -16.14 -1.22
N ARG A 238 -8.36 -16.78 -2.35
CA ARG A 238 -9.06 -18.08 -2.33
C ARG A 238 -8.25 -19.16 -1.60
N PHE A 239 -6.94 -19.20 -1.80
CA PHE A 239 -6.07 -20.14 -1.10
C PHE A 239 -6.10 -19.94 0.41
N TYR A 240 -6.02 -18.66 0.86
CA TYR A 240 -6.15 -18.32 2.29
C TYR A 240 -7.47 -18.83 2.86
N ILE A 241 -8.59 -18.51 2.22
CA ILE A 241 -9.93 -18.89 2.66
C ILE A 241 -10.06 -20.42 2.73
N THR A 242 -9.67 -21.13 1.67
CA THR A 242 -9.74 -22.60 1.62
C THR A 242 -8.93 -23.26 2.74
N ASN A 243 -7.75 -22.75 3.02
CA ASN A 243 -6.91 -23.24 4.10
C ASN A 243 -7.52 -22.94 5.48
N ALA A 244 -8.06 -21.73 5.69
CA ALA A 244 -8.72 -21.37 6.92
C ALA A 244 -9.90 -22.32 7.23
N VAL A 245 -10.75 -22.57 6.23
CA VAL A 245 -11.89 -23.49 6.34
C VAL A 245 -11.43 -24.93 6.62
N SER A 246 -10.42 -25.41 5.89
CA SER A 246 -9.91 -26.77 6.06
C SER A 246 -9.31 -26.99 7.46
N ARG A 247 -8.58 -26.01 7.98
CA ARG A 247 -8.02 -26.03 9.34
C ARG A 247 -9.12 -25.97 10.41
N ALA A 248 -10.09 -25.08 10.23
CA ALA A 248 -11.23 -24.99 11.12
C ALA A 248 -11.94 -26.35 11.21
N LYS A 249 -12.20 -27.01 10.07
CA LYS A 249 -12.81 -28.34 10.05
C LYS A 249 -11.94 -29.40 10.74
N PHE A 250 -10.62 -29.36 10.54
CA PHE A 250 -9.70 -30.32 11.17
C PHE A 250 -9.67 -30.18 12.69
N VAL A 251 -9.53 -28.97 13.21
CA VAL A 251 -9.48 -28.71 14.64
C VAL A 251 -10.82 -29.01 15.31
N LEU A 252 -11.93 -28.76 14.63
CA LEU A 252 -13.28 -29.06 15.13
C LEU A 252 -13.68 -30.53 15.06
N SER A 253 -13.10 -31.31 14.13
CA SER A 253 -13.33 -32.76 14.08
C SER A 253 -12.73 -33.51 15.27
N SER A 254 -11.81 -32.87 16.00
CA SER A 254 -11.22 -33.39 17.24
C SER A 254 -11.99 -33.01 18.51
N ASP A 255 -13.03 -32.13 18.41
CA ASP A 255 -13.78 -31.64 19.57
C ASP A 255 -15.30 -31.64 19.29
N THR A 256 -16.05 -32.55 19.93
CA THR A 256 -17.44 -32.86 19.63
C THR A 256 -18.48 -31.78 19.96
N ASN A 257 -18.07 -30.59 20.39
CA ASN A 257 -18.98 -29.55 20.92
C ASN A 257 -19.04 -28.24 20.13
N GLN A 258 -18.64 -28.19 18.84
CA GLN A 258 -18.37 -26.91 18.17
C GLN A 258 -19.03 -26.66 16.80
N GLU A 259 -20.11 -27.38 16.45
CA GLU A 259 -20.85 -27.16 15.18
C GLU A 259 -21.32 -25.70 14.95
N GLY A 260 -21.62 -24.98 16.04
CA GLY A 260 -22.04 -23.57 15.93
C GLY A 260 -20.97 -22.60 15.39
N LYS A 261 -19.70 -22.91 15.60
CA LYS A 261 -18.58 -22.05 15.19
C LYS A 261 -18.17 -22.24 13.72
N ILE A 262 -18.36 -23.45 13.19
CA ILE A 262 -18.20 -23.71 11.73
C ILE A 262 -19.24 -22.91 10.95
N ASN A 263 -20.48 -22.91 11.42
CA ASN A 263 -21.57 -22.16 10.80
C ASN A 263 -21.30 -20.65 10.78
N GLN A 264 -20.57 -20.12 11.74
CA GLN A 264 -20.17 -18.72 11.75
C GLN A 264 -19.17 -18.38 10.63
N ILE A 265 -18.13 -19.20 10.44
CA ILE A 265 -17.18 -19.03 9.31
C ILE A 265 -17.87 -19.24 7.97
N LEU A 266 -18.73 -20.25 7.86
CA LEU A 266 -19.47 -20.52 6.61
C LEU A 266 -20.47 -19.41 6.28
N ARG A 267 -21.07 -18.75 7.27
CA ARG A 267 -21.90 -17.56 7.05
C ARG A 267 -21.11 -16.39 6.53
N TYR A 268 -19.96 -16.07 7.14
CA TYR A 268 -19.08 -15.02 6.66
C TYR A 268 -18.63 -15.25 5.20
N LEU A 269 -18.32 -16.49 4.84
CA LEU A 269 -17.94 -16.85 3.47
C LEU A 269 -19.10 -16.73 2.47
N ALA A 270 -20.32 -17.08 2.92
CA ALA A 270 -21.52 -16.95 2.08
C ALA A 270 -21.96 -15.48 1.90
N GLU A 271 -21.71 -14.64 2.89
CA GLU A 271 -21.93 -13.20 2.82
C GLU A 271 -20.91 -12.54 1.88
N ASP A 272 -19.62 -12.92 1.99
CA ASP A 272 -18.55 -12.41 1.11
C ASP A 272 -18.78 -12.76 -0.38
N GLU A 273 -19.24 -14.00 -0.67
CA GLU A 273 -19.64 -14.41 -2.03
C GLU A 273 -20.91 -13.68 -2.52
N LYS A 274 -21.88 -13.38 -1.65
CA LYS A 274 -23.08 -12.63 -1.99
C LYS A 274 -22.78 -11.16 -2.28
N ASP A 275 -21.99 -10.51 -1.45
CA ASP A 275 -21.60 -9.12 -1.64
C ASP A 275 -20.80 -8.93 -2.93
N ILE A 276 -19.94 -9.90 -3.28
CA ILE A 276 -19.23 -9.93 -4.57
C ILE A 276 -20.19 -10.16 -5.75
N ALA A 277 -21.23 -10.98 -5.57
CA ALA A 277 -22.22 -11.26 -6.62
C ALA A 277 -23.20 -10.08 -6.80
N GLU A 278 -23.63 -9.42 -5.72
CA GLU A 278 -24.50 -8.24 -5.77
C GLU A 278 -23.79 -7.02 -6.34
N ALA A 279 -22.51 -6.81 -6.02
CA ALA A 279 -21.69 -5.77 -6.63
C ALA A 279 -21.54 -5.95 -8.15
N LYS A 280 -21.60 -7.19 -8.64
CA LYS A 280 -21.61 -7.52 -10.08
C LYS A 280 -22.96 -7.25 -10.77
N THR A 281 -24.06 -7.37 -10.05
CA THR A 281 -25.43 -7.23 -10.62
C THR A 281 -25.92 -5.79 -10.64
N VAL A 282 -25.42 -4.91 -9.80
CA VAL A 282 -25.80 -3.48 -9.76
C VAL A 282 -25.16 -2.66 -10.90
N ASN A 283 -24.20 -3.23 -11.64
CA ASN A 283 -23.43 -2.54 -12.69
C ASN A 283 -23.69 -3.09 -14.11
N LEU A 284 -24.79 -3.83 -14.33
CA LEU A 284 -25.35 -4.17 -15.64
C LEU A 284 -26.51 -3.22 -15.99
#